data_9c160ee426ce8daba6c770b13c514fa8
#
_entry.id   9c160ee426ce8daba6c770b13c514fa8
#
_cell.length_a   1.000
_cell.length_b   1.000
_cell.length_c   1.000
_cell.angle_alpha   90.00
_cell.angle_beta   90.00
_cell.angle_gamma   90.00
#
_symmetry.space_group_name_H-M   'P 1'
#
loop_
_entity.id
_entity.type
_entity.pdbx_description
1 polymer ?
#
loop_
_entity_poly.entity_id
_entity_poly.type
_entity_poly.pdbx_seq_one_letter_code
_entity_poly.pdbx_strand_id
1 'polypeptide(L)'
;MGIRIWHQSFTVLGNLPAYADGLAAHFRKVARPDTEVVLHGMHDKTYRTNYPGTDIRHAYMQYLHGQQFVMGGMAAEEQGFDAYAIMSLPEPALRETRSVLDIPVVAYGESSMLTATMLGERTGVLLFIEEMAPQIEENARRVGLATRFGGARYVGFGFNDVLAGYSNPAPLLEKFHTAARAMIRDGVDVIIPGEAPLCVLLARNGINRVDEVPVLDALGATIKMAEAMVELKRACGVSPARNGYFTAKPPRERINELITLYGMDPLRQKPGTR
;
A
#
# COMPACT_ATOMS: atom_id res chain seq x y z
N MET A 1 -7.23 12.81 21.05
CA MET A 1 -7.43 13.51 19.76
C MET A 1 -7.50 12.46 18.67
N GLY A 2 -8.53 12.45 17.85
CA GLY A 2 -8.67 11.51 16.75
C GLY A 2 -7.49 11.55 15.78
N ILE A 3 -7.36 10.54 14.94
CA ILE A 3 -6.31 10.42 13.92
C ILE A 3 -6.98 10.47 12.56
N ARG A 4 -6.46 11.29 11.64
CA ARG A 4 -6.89 11.32 10.24
C ARG A 4 -5.79 10.77 9.34
N ILE A 5 -6.09 9.67 8.64
CA ILE A 5 -5.15 8.98 7.76
C ILE A 5 -5.61 9.18 6.30
N TRP A 6 -4.70 9.68 5.46
CA TRP A 6 -4.89 9.69 4.02
C TRP A 6 -4.50 8.32 3.47
N HIS A 7 -5.47 7.58 2.95
CA HIS A 7 -5.22 6.37 2.18
C HIS A 7 -4.96 6.75 0.72
N GLN A 8 -3.85 6.28 0.14
CA GLN A 8 -3.53 6.47 -1.27
C GLN A 8 -3.47 5.14 -2.01
N SER A 9 -4.45 4.89 -2.88
CA SER A 9 -4.49 3.73 -3.78
C SER A 9 -3.71 3.98 -5.06
N PHE A 10 -3.26 2.92 -5.69
CA PHE A 10 -2.75 2.95 -7.08
C PHE A 10 -3.88 2.85 -8.12
N THR A 11 -5.12 2.67 -7.71
CA THR A 11 -6.29 2.60 -8.61
C THR A 11 -6.97 3.96 -8.74
N VAL A 12 -7.67 4.19 -9.82
CA VAL A 12 -8.71 5.22 -9.91
C VAL A 12 -9.95 4.67 -9.20
N LEU A 13 -10.13 5.04 -7.92
CA LEU A 13 -11.16 4.43 -7.06
C LEU A 13 -12.59 4.65 -7.57
N GLY A 14 -12.85 5.80 -8.21
CA GLY A 14 -14.16 6.09 -8.80
C GLY A 14 -14.62 5.08 -9.86
N ASN A 15 -13.67 4.40 -10.50
CA ASN A 15 -13.97 3.36 -11.50
C ASN A 15 -14.21 1.97 -10.88
N LEU A 16 -14.02 1.82 -9.56
CA LEU A 16 -14.03 0.53 -8.85
C LEU A 16 -14.90 0.59 -7.58
N PRO A 17 -16.20 0.92 -7.68
CA PRO A 17 -17.04 1.18 -6.50
C PRO A 17 -17.11 0.00 -5.52
N ALA A 18 -17.24 -1.23 -6.00
CA ALA A 18 -17.29 -2.41 -5.13
C ALA A 18 -15.98 -2.62 -4.33
N TYR A 19 -14.84 -2.25 -4.91
CA TYR A 19 -13.54 -2.27 -4.22
C TYR A 19 -13.45 -1.12 -3.22
N ALA A 20 -13.83 0.09 -3.60
CA ALA A 20 -13.82 1.26 -2.72
C ALA A 20 -14.72 1.05 -1.48
N ASP A 21 -15.93 0.51 -1.68
CA ASP A 21 -16.85 0.15 -0.60
C ASP A 21 -16.25 -0.94 0.30
N GLY A 22 -15.57 -1.92 -0.29
CA GLY A 22 -14.85 -2.97 0.43
C GLY A 22 -13.75 -2.41 1.32
N LEU A 23 -12.93 -1.49 0.79
CA LEU A 23 -11.90 -0.77 1.56
C LEU A 23 -12.52 0.02 2.72
N ALA A 24 -13.54 0.82 2.45
CA ALA A 24 -14.19 1.64 3.46
C ALA A 24 -14.78 0.79 4.60
N ALA A 25 -15.44 -0.33 4.26
CA ALA A 25 -15.98 -1.27 5.26
C ALA A 25 -14.87 -1.92 6.08
N HIS A 26 -13.76 -2.32 5.41
CA HIS A 26 -12.63 -2.95 6.07
C HIS A 26 -11.93 -1.97 7.04
N PHE A 27 -11.67 -0.75 6.63
CA PHE A 27 -11.01 0.25 7.48
C PHE A 27 -11.86 0.64 8.69
N ARG A 28 -13.20 0.74 8.55
CA ARG A 28 -14.09 0.91 9.71
C ARG A 28 -13.98 -0.22 10.74
N LYS A 29 -13.66 -1.44 10.30
CA LYS A 29 -13.48 -2.60 11.19
C LYS A 29 -12.12 -2.59 11.88
N VAL A 30 -11.04 -2.23 11.17
CA VAL A 30 -9.66 -2.39 11.66
C VAL A 30 -9.10 -1.14 12.32
N ALA A 31 -9.53 0.06 11.93
CA ALA A 31 -9.09 1.31 12.54
C ALA A 31 -9.65 1.44 13.97
N ARG A 32 -8.98 2.28 14.77
CA ARG A 32 -9.51 2.68 16.09
C ARG A 32 -10.82 3.45 15.92
N PRO A 33 -11.71 3.46 16.92
CA PRO A 33 -12.98 4.19 16.82
C PRO A 33 -12.85 5.69 16.56
N ASP A 34 -11.73 6.30 16.96
CA ASP A 34 -11.40 7.70 16.76
C ASP A 34 -10.44 7.97 15.58
N THR A 35 -10.18 6.96 14.76
CA THR A 35 -9.37 7.10 13.54
C THR A 35 -10.27 7.18 12.30
N GLU A 36 -10.14 8.26 11.56
CA GLU A 36 -10.77 8.45 10.24
C GLU A 36 -9.77 8.06 9.12
N VAL A 37 -10.13 7.12 8.26
CA VAL A 37 -9.37 6.78 7.06
C VAL A 37 -10.10 7.32 5.84
N VAL A 38 -9.52 8.30 5.16
CA VAL A 38 -10.11 8.93 3.98
C VAL A 38 -9.49 8.34 2.71
N LEU A 39 -10.36 7.79 1.85
CA LEU A 39 -9.92 7.09 0.64
C LEU A 39 -9.57 8.06 -0.48
N HIS A 40 -8.37 7.93 -1.03
CA HIS A 40 -7.91 8.62 -2.22
C HIS A 40 -7.30 7.62 -3.20
N GLY A 41 -7.41 7.92 -4.48
CA GLY A 41 -6.85 7.12 -5.57
C GLY A 41 -6.05 7.98 -6.54
N MET A 42 -5.72 7.39 -7.66
CA MET A 42 -5.13 8.10 -8.78
C MET A 42 -6.18 9.01 -9.44
N HIS A 43 -5.71 10.05 -10.12
CA HIS A 43 -6.57 10.95 -10.89
C HIS A 43 -7.33 10.21 -11.99
N ASP A 44 -8.51 10.71 -12.34
CA ASP A 44 -9.26 10.22 -13.48
C ASP A 44 -8.40 10.21 -14.75
N LYS A 45 -8.62 9.19 -15.59
CA LYS A 45 -7.88 9.02 -16.85
C LYS A 45 -6.38 8.72 -16.72
N THR A 46 -5.89 8.42 -15.49
CA THR A 46 -4.50 7.97 -15.30
C THR A 46 -4.21 6.72 -16.14
N TYR A 47 -5.15 5.80 -16.21
CA TYR A 47 -5.02 4.55 -16.97
C TYR A 47 -5.98 4.49 -18.16
N ARG A 48 -5.59 3.76 -19.20
CA ARG A 48 -6.47 3.47 -20.35
C ARG A 48 -7.57 2.45 -20.02
N THR A 49 -7.37 1.65 -18.97
CA THR A 49 -8.30 0.64 -18.48
C THR A 49 -8.47 0.80 -16.97
N ASN A 50 -9.40 0.06 -16.36
CA ASN A 50 -9.54 0.05 -14.88
C ASN A 50 -8.45 -0.77 -14.19
N TYR A 51 -7.56 -1.44 -14.95
CA TYR A 51 -6.49 -2.27 -14.42
C TYR A 51 -5.14 -1.54 -14.41
N PRO A 52 -4.67 -1.05 -13.25
CA PRO A 52 -3.37 -0.37 -13.14
C PRO A 52 -2.18 -1.21 -13.59
N GLY A 53 -2.27 -2.55 -13.48
CA GLY A 53 -1.20 -3.48 -13.83
C GLY A 53 -0.72 -3.38 -15.28
N THR A 54 -1.54 -2.86 -16.19
CA THR A 54 -1.11 -2.58 -17.57
C THR A 54 0.07 -1.62 -17.62
N ASP A 55 0.13 -0.68 -16.69
CA ASP A 55 1.17 0.34 -16.61
C ASP A 55 2.22 -0.03 -15.57
N ILE A 56 1.78 -0.36 -14.34
CA ILE A 56 2.70 -0.51 -13.19
C ILE A 56 3.63 -1.73 -13.27
N ARG A 57 3.40 -2.66 -14.20
CA ARG A 57 4.36 -3.71 -14.54
C ARG A 57 5.63 -3.18 -15.21
N HIS A 58 5.64 -1.92 -15.65
CA HIS A 58 6.75 -1.26 -16.32
C HIS A 58 7.36 -0.20 -15.40
N ALA A 59 8.64 -0.35 -15.07
CA ALA A 59 9.34 0.52 -14.11
C ALA A 59 9.24 2.00 -14.45
N TYR A 60 9.39 2.38 -15.72
CA TYR A 60 9.30 3.79 -16.12
C TYR A 60 7.89 4.37 -15.96
N MET A 61 6.85 3.61 -16.31
CA MET A 61 5.46 4.07 -16.12
C MET A 61 5.13 4.17 -14.63
N GLN A 62 5.58 3.22 -13.82
CA GLN A 62 5.43 3.28 -12.38
C GLN A 62 6.14 4.52 -11.79
N TYR A 63 7.34 4.87 -12.29
CA TYR A 63 8.05 6.09 -11.91
C TYR A 63 7.23 7.37 -12.22
N LEU A 64 6.65 7.47 -13.43
CA LEU A 64 5.80 8.60 -13.81
C LEU A 64 4.57 8.70 -12.90
N HIS A 65 3.90 7.60 -12.63
CA HIS A 65 2.76 7.56 -11.72
C HIS A 65 3.13 7.88 -10.27
N GLY A 66 4.37 7.59 -9.86
CA GLY A 66 4.91 7.91 -8.53
C GLY A 66 4.77 9.38 -8.16
N GLN A 67 4.77 10.29 -9.14
CA GLN A 67 4.57 11.73 -8.88
C GLN A 67 3.21 12.01 -8.23
N GLN A 68 2.15 11.29 -8.59
CA GLN A 68 0.83 11.46 -7.96
C GLN A 68 0.86 11.07 -6.47
N PHE A 69 1.69 10.10 -6.08
CA PHE A 69 1.86 9.72 -4.66
C PHE A 69 2.56 10.83 -3.86
N VAL A 70 3.61 11.43 -4.41
CA VAL A 70 4.29 12.57 -3.76
C VAL A 70 3.34 13.75 -3.62
N MET A 71 2.61 14.09 -4.70
CA MET A 71 1.66 15.21 -4.69
C MET A 71 0.46 14.95 -3.76
N GLY A 72 -0.05 13.72 -3.70
CA GLY A 72 -1.07 13.31 -2.74
C GLY A 72 -0.60 13.42 -1.29
N GLY A 73 0.64 13.03 -1.01
CA GLY A 73 1.25 13.20 0.30
C GLY A 73 1.36 14.67 0.71
N MET A 74 1.82 15.54 -0.19
CA MET A 74 1.88 16.98 0.05
C MET A 74 0.50 17.58 0.32
N ALA A 75 -0.52 17.15 -0.43
CA ALA A 75 -1.90 17.57 -0.21
C ALA A 75 -2.47 17.06 1.13
N ALA A 76 -2.12 15.84 1.54
CA ALA A 76 -2.51 15.29 2.84
C ALA A 76 -1.97 16.15 4.00
N GLU A 77 -0.68 16.52 3.94
CA GLU A 77 -0.08 17.39 4.96
C GLU A 77 -0.72 18.78 4.97
N GLU A 78 -0.95 19.39 3.81
CA GLU A 78 -1.59 20.70 3.67
C GLU A 78 -3.05 20.72 4.17
N GLN A 79 -3.76 19.59 4.06
CA GLN A 79 -5.14 19.43 4.54
C GLN A 79 -5.22 18.95 6.00
N GLY A 80 -4.10 18.88 6.72
CA GLY A 80 -4.05 18.57 8.15
C GLY A 80 -4.33 17.09 8.47
N PHE A 81 -3.97 16.18 7.58
CA PHE A 81 -3.95 14.76 7.92
C PHE A 81 -2.78 14.45 8.84
N ASP A 82 -2.97 13.48 9.73
CA ASP A 82 -1.95 13.07 10.71
C ASP A 82 -0.95 12.07 10.15
N ALA A 83 -1.35 11.28 9.15
CA ALA A 83 -0.50 10.31 8.44
C ALA A 83 -0.90 10.16 6.97
N TYR A 84 0.07 9.76 6.16
CA TYR A 84 -0.11 9.38 4.77
C TYR A 84 0.22 7.90 4.58
N ALA A 85 -0.71 7.12 4.02
CA ALA A 85 -0.56 5.68 3.83
C ALA A 85 -0.56 5.31 2.34
N ILE A 86 0.58 4.87 1.83
CA ILE A 86 0.74 4.33 0.47
C ILE A 86 0.20 2.89 0.48
N MET A 87 -1.06 2.71 0.07
CA MET A 87 -1.76 1.42 0.11
C MET A 87 -1.56 0.61 -1.17
N SER A 88 -0.31 0.44 -1.54
CA SER A 88 0.10 -0.27 -2.75
C SER A 88 1.38 -1.05 -2.50
N LEU A 89 1.41 -2.32 -2.91
CA LEU A 89 2.55 -3.22 -2.70
C LEU A 89 3.87 -2.72 -3.31
N PRO A 90 3.92 -2.15 -4.53
CA PRO A 90 5.16 -1.63 -5.10
C PRO A 90 5.71 -0.39 -4.40
N GLU A 91 4.91 0.28 -3.57
CA GLU A 91 5.34 1.45 -2.76
C GLU A 91 6.00 2.57 -3.60
N PRO A 92 5.33 3.06 -4.65
CA PRO A 92 5.94 4.03 -5.55
C PRO A 92 6.30 5.31 -4.80
N ALA A 93 7.48 5.82 -5.06
CA ALA A 93 7.99 7.08 -4.52
C ALA A 93 7.95 7.19 -2.97
N LEU A 94 8.05 6.06 -2.22
CA LEU A 94 7.99 6.06 -0.76
C LEU A 94 9.09 6.93 -0.12
N ARG A 95 10.35 6.81 -0.60
CA ARG A 95 11.48 7.61 -0.09
C ARG A 95 11.31 9.09 -0.41
N GLU A 96 10.91 9.39 -1.64
CA GLU A 96 10.66 10.75 -2.11
C GLU A 96 9.53 11.40 -1.32
N THR A 97 8.44 10.69 -1.09
CA THR A 97 7.32 11.16 -0.27
C THR A 97 7.76 11.43 1.18
N ARG A 98 8.52 10.52 1.80
CA ARG A 98 9.08 10.71 3.14
C ARG A 98 10.02 11.91 3.23
N SER A 99 10.76 12.21 2.17
CA SER A 99 11.69 13.34 2.16
C SER A 99 11.01 14.71 2.16
N VAL A 100 9.77 14.80 1.70
CA VAL A 100 9.04 16.07 1.57
C VAL A 100 7.99 16.32 2.64
N LEU A 101 7.63 15.30 3.44
CA LEU A 101 6.57 15.39 4.45
C LEU A 101 7.13 15.35 5.88
N ASP A 102 6.47 16.03 6.81
CA ASP A 102 6.72 15.95 8.26
C ASP A 102 5.71 15.04 8.99
N ILE A 103 4.59 14.70 8.35
CA ILE A 103 3.68 13.67 8.86
C ILE A 103 4.25 12.27 8.60
N PRO A 104 3.95 11.27 9.44
CA PRO A 104 4.30 9.88 9.18
C PRO A 104 3.82 9.38 7.81
N VAL A 105 4.74 8.72 7.08
CA VAL A 105 4.41 8.06 5.82
C VAL A 105 4.66 6.57 6.00
N VAL A 106 3.59 5.78 5.90
CA VAL A 106 3.63 4.31 5.95
C VAL A 106 3.30 3.72 4.59
N ALA A 107 3.76 2.50 4.34
CA ALA A 107 3.50 1.85 3.07
C ALA A 107 3.09 0.39 3.26
N TYR A 108 2.27 -0.13 2.35
CA TYR A 108 1.65 -1.44 2.42
C TYR A 108 2.67 -2.58 2.55
N GLY A 109 3.66 -2.65 1.67
CA GLY A 109 4.65 -3.72 1.64
C GLY A 109 5.58 -3.66 2.85
N GLU A 110 6.16 -2.48 3.14
CA GLU A 110 7.05 -2.28 4.30
C GLU A 110 6.33 -2.59 5.61
N SER A 111 5.14 -2.02 5.84
CA SER A 111 4.36 -2.29 7.06
C SER A 111 4.02 -3.77 7.22
N SER A 112 3.63 -4.42 6.12
CA SER A 112 3.30 -5.84 6.13
C SER A 112 4.51 -6.72 6.42
N MET A 113 5.65 -6.47 5.75
CA MET A 113 6.89 -7.23 5.95
C MET A 113 7.42 -7.07 7.37
N LEU A 114 7.41 -5.86 7.93
CA LEU A 114 7.83 -5.62 9.31
C LEU A 114 6.89 -6.30 10.32
N THR A 115 5.57 -6.21 10.11
CA THR A 115 4.59 -6.89 10.97
C THR A 115 4.74 -8.41 10.88
N ALA A 116 4.98 -8.96 9.70
CA ALA A 116 5.14 -10.39 9.48
C ALA A 116 6.32 -10.97 10.28
N THR A 117 7.37 -10.18 10.54
CA THR A 117 8.52 -10.63 11.36
C THR A 117 8.17 -10.95 12.82
N MET A 118 7.05 -10.45 13.31
CA MET A 118 6.53 -10.75 14.64
C MET A 118 5.60 -11.97 14.67
N LEU A 119 5.23 -12.51 13.50
CA LEU A 119 4.29 -13.63 13.36
C LEU A 119 4.99 -14.93 12.95
N GLY A 120 6.12 -14.85 12.28
CA GLY A 120 6.88 -16.00 11.81
C GLY A 120 8.29 -15.62 11.37
N GLU A 121 9.03 -16.62 10.89
CA GLU A 121 10.45 -16.47 10.52
C GLU A 121 10.66 -16.20 9.02
N ARG A 122 9.76 -16.71 8.16
CA ARG A 122 9.92 -16.64 6.71
C ARG A 122 8.66 -16.19 6.00
N THR A 123 8.66 -14.97 5.50
CA THR A 123 7.51 -14.33 4.88
C THR A 123 7.49 -14.53 3.37
N GLY A 124 6.32 -14.90 2.80
CA GLY A 124 6.10 -14.96 1.36
C GLY A 124 4.98 -14.03 0.91
N VAL A 125 5.08 -13.53 -0.32
CA VAL A 125 4.07 -12.67 -0.95
C VAL A 125 3.39 -13.39 -2.10
N LEU A 126 2.06 -13.47 -2.08
CA LEU A 126 1.24 -13.96 -3.21
C LEU A 126 0.65 -12.77 -3.95
N LEU A 127 1.02 -12.59 -5.21
CA LEU A 127 0.65 -11.46 -6.05
C LEU A 127 -0.03 -11.88 -7.36
N PHE A 128 -0.85 -11.02 -7.93
CA PHE A 128 -1.50 -11.24 -9.22
C PHE A 128 -0.90 -10.41 -10.39
N ILE A 129 0.13 -9.59 -10.13
CA ILE A 129 0.96 -8.93 -11.15
C ILE A 129 2.35 -9.55 -11.09
N GLU A 130 2.55 -10.64 -11.82
CA GLU A 130 3.76 -11.48 -11.74
C GLU A 130 5.05 -10.68 -12.03
N GLU A 131 4.99 -9.73 -12.96
CA GLU A 131 6.12 -8.91 -13.35
C GLU A 131 6.68 -8.03 -12.23
N MET A 132 5.92 -7.83 -11.15
CA MET A 132 6.40 -7.06 -9.99
C MET A 132 7.24 -7.88 -9.00
N ALA A 133 7.33 -9.20 -9.13
CA ALA A 133 8.05 -10.04 -8.17
C ALA A 133 9.49 -9.55 -7.89
N PRO A 134 10.31 -9.19 -8.90
CA PRO A 134 11.67 -8.67 -8.64
C PRO A 134 11.68 -7.38 -7.83
N GLN A 135 10.71 -6.49 -8.02
CA GLN A 135 10.59 -5.25 -7.23
C GLN A 135 10.24 -5.54 -5.77
N ILE A 136 9.37 -6.51 -5.53
CA ILE A 136 8.98 -6.88 -4.15
C ILE A 136 10.17 -7.51 -3.41
N GLU A 137 11.00 -8.30 -4.09
CA GLU A 137 12.27 -8.80 -3.56
C GLU A 137 13.23 -7.68 -3.22
N GLU A 138 13.34 -6.67 -4.10
CA GLU A 138 14.17 -5.48 -3.83
C GLU A 138 13.63 -4.67 -2.64
N ASN A 139 12.30 -4.52 -2.51
CA ASN A 139 11.71 -3.89 -1.34
C ASN A 139 12.04 -4.66 -0.04
N ALA A 140 12.02 -6.00 -0.06
CA ALA A 140 12.43 -6.80 1.09
C ALA A 140 13.91 -6.59 1.46
N ARG A 141 14.80 -6.48 0.46
CA ARG A 141 16.22 -6.14 0.69
C ARG A 141 16.37 -4.74 1.29
N ARG A 142 15.61 -3.77 0.78
CA ARG A 142 15.65 -2.38 1.25
C ARG A 142 15.30 -2.24 2.73
N VAL A 143 14.35 -3.03 3.23
CA VAL A 143 13.96 -3.03 4.65
C VAL A 143 14.78 -4.00 5.51
N GLY A 144 15.83 -4.61 4.94
CA GLY A 144 16.74 -5.50 5.67
C GLY A 144 16.21 -6.90 5.92
N LEU A 145 15.17 -7.33 5.18
CA LEU A 145 14.49 -8.61 5.39
C LEU A 145 14.82 -9.68 4.34
N ALA A 146 15.85 -9.49 3.51
CA ALA A 146 16.20 -10.41 2.42
C ALA A 146 16.37 -11.86 2.88
N THR A 147 16.96 -12.10 4.05
CA THR A 147 17.20 -13.45 4.61
C THR A 147 15.94 -14.11 5.14
N ARG A 148 14.92 -13.32 5.48
CA ARG A 148 13.61 -13.76 5.98
C ARG A 148 12.53 -13.75 4.90
N PHE A 149 12.89 -13.39 3.68
CA PHE A 149 11.94 -13.32 2.56
C PHE A 149 11.93 -14.63 1.76
N GLY A 150 10.79 -15.31 1.74
CA GLY A 150 10.55 -16.57 1.04
C GLY A 150 10.17 -16.44 -0.43
N GLY A 151 10.18 -15.21 -0.95
CA GLY A 151 9.89 -14.89 -2.35
C GLY A 151 8.49 -14.29 -2.58
N ALA A 152 8.33 -13.73 -3.77
CA ALA A 152 7.06 -13.27 -4.31
C ALA A 152 6.62 -14.19 -5.44
N ARG A 153 5.37 -14.67 -5.43
CA ARG A 153 4.86 -15.62 -6.42
C ARG A 153 3.51 -15.21 -6.97
N TYR A 154 3.31 -15.55 -8.23
CA TYR A 154 2.02 -15.42 -8.89
C TYR A 154 0.99 -16.36 -8.25
N VAL A 155 -0.18 -15.81 -7.96
CA VAL A 155 -1.25 -16.51 -7.24
C VAL A 155 -2.16 -17.36 -8.15
N GLY A 156 -1.95 -17.32 -9.47
CA GLY A 156 -2.70 -18.13 -10.45
C GLY A 156 -3.99 -17.50 -10.98
N PHE A 157 -4.21 -16.18 -10.73
CA PHE A 157 -5.34 -15.41 -11.25
C PHE A 157 -4.97 -13.93 -11.34
N GLY A 158 -5.74 -13.16 -12.10
CA GLY A 158 -5.48 -11.75 -12.33
C GLY A 158 -6.49 -10.80 -11.67
N PHE A 159 -6.32 -9.51 -11.92
CA PHE A 159 -7.13 -8.43 -11.36
C PHE A 159 -8.65 -8.60 -11.61
N ASN A 160 -9.03 -8.93 -12.85
CA ASN A 160 -10.43 -9.09 -13.20
C ASN A 160 -11.08 -10.29 -12.48
N ASP A 161 -10.29 -11.35 -12.23
CA ASP A 161 -10.75 -12.49 -11.44
C ASP A 161 -11.03 -12.07 -9.99
N VAL A 162 -10.16 -11.21 -9.40
CA VAL A 162 -10.36 -10.67 -8.06
C VAL A 162 -11.64 -9.84 -7.98
N LEU A 163 -11.91 -8.98 -8.97
CA LEU A 163 -13.15 -8.20 -9.01
C LEU A 163 -14.40 -9.08 -9.15
N ALA A 164 -14.35 -10.11 -10.00
CA ALA A 164 -15.41 -11.11 -10.12
C ALA A 164 -15.59 -11.91 -8.82
N GLY A 165 -14.50 -12.18 -8.11
CA GLY A 165 -14.46 -12.87 -6.83
C GLY A 165 -15.22 -12.14 -5.71
N TYR A 166 -15.46 -10.84 -5.82
CA TYR A 166 -16.30 -10.11 -4.86
C TYR A 166 -17.74 -10.58 -4.84
N SER A 167 -18.23 -11.14 -5.95
CA SER A 167 -19.58 -11.73 -6.06
C SER A 167 -19.58 -13.25 -5.94
N ASN A 168 -18.51 -13.92 -6.39
CA ASN A 168 -18.35 -15.38 -6.32
C ASN A 168 -16.92 -15.76 -5.90
N PRO A 169 -16.61 -15.75 -4.60
CA PRO A 169 -15.24 -15.92 -4.10
C PRO A 169 -14.71 -17.36 -4.19
N ALA A 170 -15.56 -18.39 -4.15
CA ALA A 170 -15.15 -19.78 -3.92
C ALA A 170 -14.06 -20.29 -4.90
N PRO A 171 -14.19 -20.13 -6.25
CA PRO A 171 -13.17 -20.63 -7.17
C PRO A 171 -11.82 -19.92 -6.99
N LEU A 172 -11.84 -18.64 -6.60
CA LEU A 172 -10.64 -17.84 -6.42
C LEU A 172 -9.96 -18.17 -5.10
N LEU A 173 -10.72 -18.40 -4.05
CA LEU A 173 -10.20 -18.84 -2.75
C LEU A 173 -9.53 -20.23 -2.86
N GLU A 174 -10.07 -21.15 -3.66
CA GLU A 174 -9.45 -22.46 -3.92
C GLU A 174 -8.06 -22.30 -4.58
N LYS A 175 -7.95 -21.44 -5.60
CA LYS A 175 -6.66 -21.12 -6.24
C LYS A 175 -5.70 -20.47 -5.26
N PHE A 176 -6.17 -19.52 -4.45
CA PHE A 176 -5.38 -18.87 -3.41
C PHE A 176 -4.83 -19.91 -2.42
N HIS A 177 -5.66 -20.80 -1.89
CA HIS A 177 -5.24 -21.85 -0.98
C HIS A 177 -4.20 -22.78 -1.62
N THR A 178 -4.35 -23.11 -2.90
CA THR A 178 -3.40 -23.94 -3.65
C THR A 178 -2.03 -23.26 -3.74
N ALA A 179 -1.99 -21.99 -4.12
CA ALA A 179 -0.75 -21.21 -4.21
C ALA A 179 -0.11 -21.01 -2.83
N ALA A 180 -0.91 -20.73 -1.81
CA ALA A 180 -0.45 -20.58 -0.43
C ALA A 180 0.21 -21.85 0.09
N ARG A 181 -0.42 -23.02 -0.08
CA ARG A 181 0.15 -24.31 0.31
C ARG A 181 1.45 -24.63 -0.43
N ALA A 182 1.60 -24.19 -1.68
CA ALA A 182 2.86 -24.34 -2.39
C ALA A 182 3.99 -23.54 -1.72
N MET A 183 3.74 -22.28 -1.32
CA MET A 183 4.72 -21.49 -0.57
C MET A 183 5.03 -22.07 0.82
N ILE A 184 4.02 -22.59 1.50
CA ILE A 184 4.19 -23.24 2.82
C ILE A 184 5.10 -24.46 2.70
N ARG A 185 4.93 -25.29 1.68
CA ARG A 185 5.84 -26.45 1.44
C ARG A 185 7.29 -26.02 1.20
N ASP A 186 7.52 -24.81 0.70
CA ASP A 186 8.86 -24.25 0.50
C ASP A 186 9.38 -23.48 1.72
N GLY A 187 8.70 -23.64 2.87
CA GLY A 187 9.13 -23.14 4.17
C GLY A 187 8.69 -21.73 4.50
N VAL A 188 7.71 -21.16 3.79
CA VAL A 188 7.06 -19.91 4.20
C VAL A 188 6.12 -20.18 5.36
N ASP A 189 6.18 -19.35 6.41
CA ASP A 189 5.36 -19.45 7.61
C ASP A 189 4.53 -18.19 7.91
N VAL A 190 4.61 -17.17 7.04
CA VAL A 190 3.67 -16.02 7.00
C VAL A 190 3.39 -15.65 5.56
N ILE A 191 2.12 -15.53 5.17
CA ILE A 191 1.72 -15.15 3.82
C ILE A 191 1.17 -13.71 3.83
N ILE A 192 1.69 -12.88 2.93
CA ILE A 192 1.18 -11.54 2.65
C ILE A 192 0.42 -11.57 1.32
N PRO A 193 -0.88 -11.19 1.29
CA PRO A 193 -1.59 -10.90 0.05
C PRO A 193 -0.94 -9.70 -0.63
N GLY A 194 -0.50 -9.85 -1.86
CA GLY A 194 0.35 -8.85 -2.52
C GLY A 194 -0.35 -7.54 -2.83
N GLU A 195 -1.57 -7.60 -3.33
CA GLU A 195 -2.27 -6.39 -3.73
C GLU A 195 -3.53 -6.15 -2.90
N ALA A 196 -3.83 -4.89 -2.64
CA ALA A 196 -4.94 -4.47 -1.79
C ALA A 196 -6.32 -5.05 -2.21
N PRO A 197 -6.70 -5.17 -3.51
CA PRO A 197 -7.95 -5.83 -3.88
C PRO A 197 -8.04 -7.29 -3.44
N LEU A 198 -6.94 -8.05 -3.52
CA LEU A 198 -6.87 -9.41 -3.01
C LEU A 198 -7.01 -9.44 -1.48
N CYS A 199 -6.33 -8.53 -0.77
CA CYS A 199 -6.43 -8.43 0.68
C CYS A 199 -7.88 -8.15 1.12
N VAL A 200 -8.60 -7.23 0.47
CA VAL A 200 -10.03 -6.97 0.73
C VAL A 200 -10.87 -8.23 0.51
N LEU A 201 -10.63 -8.97 -0.58
CA LEU A 201 -11.37 -10.20 -0.86
C LEU A 201 -11.18 -11.24 0.26
N LEU A 202 -9.92 -11.48 0.66
CA LEU A 202 -9.59 -12.45 1.70
C LEU A 202 -10.19 -12.04 3.05
N ALA A 203 -10.06 -10.77 3.43
CA ALA A 203 -10.59 -10.23 4.68
C ALA A 203 -12.13 -10.33 4.75
N ARG A 204 -12.84 -10.05 3.64
CA ARG A 204 -14.32 -10.19 3.54
C ARG A 204 -14.78 -11.62 3.72
N ASN A 205 -13.96 -12.59 3.35
CA ASN A 205 -14.25 -14.03 3.46
C ASN A 205 -13.65 -14.68 4.71
N GLY A 206 -13.08 -13.90 5.63
CA GLY A 206 -12.53 -14.39 6.89
C GLY A 206 -11.25 -15.22 6.73
N ILE A 207 -10.55 -15.10 5.60
CA ILE A 207 -9.31 -15.83 5.33
C ILE A 207 -8.15 -15.10 6.04
N ASN A 208 -7.79 -15.58 7.20
CA ASN A 208 -6.69 -15.08 8.03
C ASN A 208 -5.60 -16.15 8.27
N ARG A 209 -5.76 -17.36 7.72
CA ARG A 209 -4.77 -18.44 7.73
C ARG A 209 -5.02 -19.44 6.61
N VAL A 210 -3.97 -20.16 6.25
CA VAL A 210 -4.03 -21.35 5.43
C VAL A 210 -3.31 -22.45 6.22
N ASP A 211 -4.01 -23.52 6.55
CA ASP A 211 -3.57 -24.53 7.51
C ASP A 211 -3.12 -23.82 8.82
N GLU A 212 -1.90 -24.03 9.31
CA GLU A 212 -1.38 -23.37 10.52
C GLU A 212 -0.64 -22.06 10.24
N VAL A 213 -0.53 -21.63 8.96
CA VAL A 213 0.22 -20.43 8.55
C VAL A 213 -0.69 -19.21 8.47
N PRO A 214 -0.37 -18.12 9.16
CA PRO A 214 -1.16 -16.90 9.09
C PRO A 214 -1.12 -16.24 7.70
N VAL A 215 -2.27 -15.73 7.27
CA VAL A 215 -2.42 -14.83 6.13
C VAL A 215 -2.61 -13.44 6.71
N LEU A 216 -1.62 -12.58 6.54
CA LEU A 216 -1.60 -11.25 7.14
C LEU A 216 -2.67 -10.35 6.49
N ASP A 217 -3.47 -9.69 7.31
CA ASP A 217 -4.26 -8.55 6.87
C ASP A 217 -3.33 -7.35 6.66
N ALA A 218 -2.79 -7.24 5.45
CA ALA A 218 -1.80 -6.23 5.10
C ALA A 218 -2.36 -4.79 5.12
N LEU A 219 -3.65 -4.63 4.78
CA LEU A 219 -4.35 -3.35 4.89
C LEU A 219 -4.50 -2.94 6.36
N GLY A 220 -4.96 -3.87 7.20
CA GLY A 220 -5.08 -3.66 8.64
C GLY A 220 -3.74 -3.35 9.30
N ALA A 221 -2.69 -4.11 8.97
CA ALA A 221 -1.33 -3.88 9.47
C ALA A 221 -0.82 -2.47 9.11
N THR A 222 -1.08 -2.00 7.89
CA THR A 222 -0.66 -0.65 7.45
C THR A 222 -1.40 0.45 8.21
N ILE A 223 -2.71 0.30 8.45
CA ILE A 223 -3.48 1.27 9.26
C ILE A 223 -2.97 1.27 10.71
N LYS A 224 -2.73 0.11 11.31
CA LYS A 224 -2.18 0.03 12.67
C LYS A 224 -0.78 0.63 12.77
N MET A 225 0.06 0.45 11.76
CA MET A 225 1.36 1.11 11.70
C MET A 225 1.22 2.63 11.58
N ALA A 226 0.28 3.14 10.79
CA ALA A 226 0.01 4.58 10.69
C ALA A 226 -0.43 5.15 12.05
N GLU A 227 -1.38 4.51 12.73
CA GLU A 227 -1.83 4.89 14.07
C GLU A 227 -0.66 4.92 15.07
N ALA A 228 0.16 3.87 15.09
CA ALA A 228 1.32 3.77 15.99
C ALA A 228 2.36 4.87 15.70
N MET A 229 2.66 5.17 14.45
CA MET A 229 3.62 6.21 14.08
C MET A 229 3.11 7.62 14.44
N VAL A 230 1.81 7.87 14.32
CA VAL A 230 1.19 9.13 14.79
C VAL A 230 1.30 9.24 16.31
N GLU A 231 1.02 8.17 17.03
CA GLU A 231 1.12 8.16 18.50
C GLU A 231 2.56 8.31 18.99
N LEU A 232 3.52 7.65 18.37
CA LEU A 232 4.95 7.84 18.68
C LEU A 232 5.38 9.29 18.45
N LYS A 233 4.93 9.92 17.38
CA LYS A 233 5.20 11.34 17.13
C LYS A 233 4.57 12.23 18.22
N ARG A 234 3.31 11.99 18.57
CA ARG A 234 2.58 12.81 19.55
C ARG A 234 3.10 12.63 20.99
N ALA A 235 3.36 11.39 21.39
CA ALA A 235 3.74 11.05 22.77
C ALA A 235 5.24 11.15 23.04
N CYS A 236 6.08 10.82 22.04
CA CYS A 236 7.53 10.69 22.22
C CYS A 236 8.34 11.71 21.40
N GLY A 237 7.70 12.56 20.59
CA GLY A 237 8.37 13.55 19.73
C GLY A 237 9.18 12.93 18.58
N VAL A 238 8.97 11.65 18.27
CA VAL A 238 9.71 10.95 17.21
C VAL A 238 9.29 11.52 15.84
N SER A 239 10.26 11.92 15.05
CA SER A 239 10.07 12.50 13.72
C SER A 239 11.06 11.90 12.72
N PRO A 240 10.79 12.00 11.39
CA PRO A 240 11.70 11.52 10.37
C PRO A 240 13.10 12.15 10.48
N ALA A 241 14.16 11.38 10.19
CA ALA A 241 15.50 11.92 10.03
C ALA A 241 15.55 12.96 8.90
N ARG A 242 16.45 13.98 9.04
CA ARG A 242 16.58 15.08 8.06
C ARG A 242 18.03 15.35 7.62
N ASN A 243 18.92 14.39 7.82
CA ASN A 243 20.36 14.57 7.63
C ASN A 243 20.98 13.68 6.54
N GLY A 244 20.22 12.87 5.84
CA GLY A 244 20.72 11.95 4.81
C GLY A 244 20.14 12.24 3.43
N TYR A 245 20.78 11.76 2.38
CA TYR A 245 20.36 11.94 0.99
C TYR A 245 18.88 11.58 0.76
N PHE A 246 18.41 10.48 1.34
CA PHE A 246 17.01 10.01 1.20
C PHE A 246 16.04 10.67 2.18
N THR A 247 16.52 11.45 3.13
CA THR A 247 15.70 11.98 4.24
C THR A 247 15.78 13.50 4.37
N ALA A 248 16.79 14.13 3.79
CA ALA A 248 16.92 15.59 3.79
C ALA A 248 15.70 16.21 3.09
N LYS A 249 15.04 17.16 3.80
CA LYS A 249 13.85 17.86 3.27
C LYS A 249 14.29 18.99 2.36
N PRO A 250 13.92 18.98 1.07
CA PRO A 250 14.24 20.09 0.18
C PRO A 250 13.40 21.33 0.54
N PRO A 251 13.88 22.57 0.21
CA PRO A 251 13.12 23.79 0.41
C PRO A 251 11.79 23.75 -0.34
N ARG A 252 10.68 24.05 0.35
CA ARG A 252 9.33 23.98 -0.22
C ARG A 252 9.15 24.86 -1.45
N GLU A 253 9.75 26.05 -1.40
CA GLU A 253 9.74 26.99 -2.54
C GLU A 253 10.34 26.34 -3.79
N ARG A 254 11.51 25.70 -3.65
CA ARG A 254 12.17 25.03 -4.77
C ARG A 254 11.38 23.85 -5.31
N ILE A 255 10.71 23.08 -4.45
CA ILE A 255 9.77 22.04 -4.89
C ILE A 255 8.67 22.65 -5.76
N ASN A 256 8.05 23.74 -5.32
CA ASN A 256 6.97 24.39 -6.05
C ASN A 256 7.42 24.92 -7.42
N GLU A 257 8.60 25.53 -7.50
CA GLU A 257 9.19 25.97 -8.77
C GLU A 257 9.34 24.80 -9.76
N LEU A 258 9.85 23.66 -9.30
CA LEU A 258 10.03 22.48 -10.15
C LEU A 258 8.71 21.82 -10.57
N ILE A 259 7.71 21.80 -9.68
CA ILE A 259 6.36 21.33 -10.01
C ILE A 259 5.81 22.13 -11.17
N THR A 260 5.90 23.46 -11.10
CA THR A 260 5.43 24.36 -12.17
C THR A 260 6.27 24.20 -13.43
N LEU A 261 7.60 24.14 -13.31
CA LEU A 261 8.51 23.99 -14.46
C LEU A 261 8.21 22.71 -15.27
N TYR A 262 7.92 21.60 -14.56
CA TYR A 262 7.61 20.31 -15.20
C TYR A 262 6.13 20.12 -15.53
N GLY A 263 5.30 21.15 -15.32
CA GLY A 263 3.86 21.08 -15.63
C GLY A 263 3.09 20.08 -14.77
N MET A 264 3.54 19.85 -13.53
CA MET A 264 2.93 18.87 -12.62
C MET A 264 1.83 19.48 -11.73
N ASP A 265 1.53 20.78 -11.85
CA ASP A 265 0.46 21.45 -11.08
C ASP A 265 -0.91 20.71 -11.18
N PRO A 266 -1.32 20.15 -12.33
CA PRO A 266 -2.57 19.40 -12.42
C PRO A 266 -2.60 18.13 -11.55
N LEU A 267 -1.46 17.61 -11.09
CA LEU A 267 -1.39 16.47 -10.19
C LEU A 267 -1.67 16.82 -8.72
N ARG A 268 -1.76 18.10 -8.37
CA ARG A 268 -2.11 18.53 -7.00
C ARG A 268 -3.56 18.18 -6.72
N GLN A 269 -3.78 17.38 -5.70
CA GLN A 269 -5.12 17.04 -5.23
C GLN A 269 -5.69 18.22 -4.43
N LYS A 270 -6.80 18.79 -4.90
CA LYS A 270 -7.48 19.90 -4.24
C LYS A 270 -8.34 19.39 -3.07
N PRO A 271 -8.57 20.21 -2.02
CA PRO A 271 -9.52 19.87 -0.98
C PRO A 271 -10.90 19.54 -1.57
N GLY A 272 -11.50 18.41 -1.18
CA GLY A 272 -12.84 18.02 -1.62
C GLY A 272 -12.94 17.24 -2.93
N THR A 273 -11.86 16.94 -3.62
CA THR A 273 -11.85 15.98 -4.73
C THR A 273 -11.80 14.56 -4.15
N ARG A 274 -12.95 13.88 -4.17
CA ARG A 274 -13.12 12.47 -3.82
C ARG A 274 -12.91 11.59 -5.04
#